data_a36dc2430beb1eca6de5f4ef63b6ca84
#
_entry.id   a36dc2430beb1eca6de5f4ef63b6ca84
#
_cell.length_a   1.000
_cell.length_b   1.000
_cell.length_c   1.000
_cell.angle_alpha   90.00
_cell.angle_beta   90.00
_cell.angle_gamma   90.00
#
_symmetry.space_group_name_H-M   'P 1'
#
loop_
_entity.id
_entity.type
_entity.pdbx_description
1 polymer ?
#
loop_
_entity_poly.entity_id
_entity_poly.type
_entity_poly.pdbx_seq_one_letter_code
_entity_poly.pdbx_strand_id
1 'polypeptide(L)'
;MTQRLFLIFAICSVSFAANAQVRAGSGAGVAAHPHRGYPQLEVPNSPSLPPYETPASLACIYELAQPLVPGCPVRGTSAVPTGGSGLIAIVNAFDNPPALADLNMFSRRFGLLVCSATNRCFTKVYATGVQPPEDGLWAQSASVVTEYAHAFAPQAQIVLVEAASSAIEDMWFAVDKANTVLAAHGGGQMILPFSILEESDETSFDQHFTTPGVVYVSGNEGSLGIFDYPATSPNVIALGGTGFVRDVKGNFVREEATTFWAGGKSLYESRPSYQDGIEKVGSQRGIPDAAFVGDPIHGAILYYTSVSSNGFVGWIFEGNVGVGEAGWAGMINRAGSHAASSQEELSMFYGSIGDSTEFRDITKGQAFLVFAAPGWDFLTGVGTGVGLKGK
;
A
#
# COMPACT_ATOMS: atom_id res chain seq x y z
N MET A 1 41.11 -40.37 20.23
CA MET A 1 41.29 -39.59 18.99
C MET A 1 39.91 -39.17 18.52
N THR A 2 39.46 -37.99 18.89
CA THR A 2 38.13 -37.43 18.62
C THR A 2 38.37 -36.18 17.79
N GLN A 3 38.11 -36.26 16.48
CA GLN A 3 38.10 -35.12 15.58
C GLN A 3 36.84 -34.28 15.82
N ARG A 4 37.02 -33.04 16.26
CA ARG A 4 35.96 -32.02 16.30
C ARG A 4 35.91 -31.34 14.93
N LEU A 5 34.78 -31.52 14.27
CA LEU A 5 34.44 -30.82 13.02
C LEU A 5 33.99 -29.40 13.39
N PHE A 6 34.78 -28.39 13.03
CA PHE A 6 34.38 -26.98 13.11
C PHE A 6 33.57 -26.63 11.86
N LEU A 7 32.29 -26.38 12.05
CA LEU A 7 31.43 -25.80 11.01
C LEU A 7 31.66 -24.29 11.02
N ILE A 8 32.33 -23.78 10.00
CA ILE A 8 32.47 -22.33 9.78
C ILE A 8 31.20 -21.84 9.11
N PHE A 9 30.37 -21.12 9.86
CA PHE A 9 29.30 -20.32 9.28
C PHE A 9 29.92 -19.11 8.58
N ALA A 10 29.91 -19.12 7.26
CA ALA A 10 30.20 -17.93 6.48
C ALA A 10 28.99 -16.99 6.61
N ILE A 11 29.13 -15.97 7.44
CA ILE A 11 28.21 -14.85 7.49
C ILE A 11 28.45 -14.06 6.21
N CYS A 12 27.56 -14.22 5.24
CA CYS A 12 27.51 -13.37 4.06
C CYS A 12 26.98 -12.01 4.51
N SER A 13 27.89 -11.09 4.84
CA SER A 13 27.57 -9.69 5.10
C SER A 13 27.17 -9.05 3.76
N VAL A 14 25.87 -9.02 3.49
CA VAL A 14 25.32 -8.17 2.43
C VAL A 14 25.49 -6.74 2.91
N SER A 15 26.49 -6.06 2.40
CA SER A 15 26.67 -4.63 2.60
C SER A 15 25.50 -3.91 1.91
N PHE A 16 24.55 -3.45 2.69
CA PHE A 16 23.58 -2.47 2.25
C PHE A 16 24.33 -1.17 1.97
N ALA A 17 24.63 -0.90 0.72
CA ALA A 17 24.92 0.44 0.29
C ALA A 17 23.62 1.22 0.36
N ALA A 18 23.35 1.83 1.51
CA ALA A 18 22.43 2.94 1.57
C ALA A 18 23.00 3.99 0.60
N ASN A 19 22.36 4.18 -0.54
CA ASN A 19 22.58 5.34 -1.38
C ASN A 19 22.04 6.56 -0.62
N ALA A 20 22.79 7.01 0.38
CA ALA A 20 22.70 8.37 0.85
C ALA A 20 23.16 9.23 -0.35
N GLN A 21 22.24 9.73 -1.14
CA GLN A 21 22.54 10.80 -2.07
C GLN A 21 22.91 12.03 -1.24
N VAL A 22 24.22 12.23 -1.12
CA VAL A 22 24.77 13.48 -0.63
C VAL A 22 24.29 14.56 -1.58
N ARG A 23 23.47 15.48 -1.11
CA ARG A 23 23.06 16.68 -1.85
C ARG A 23 24.27 17.40 -2.40
N ALA A 24 24.44 17.38 -3.71
CA ALA A 24 25.17 18.40 -4.42
C ALA A 24 24.26 19.62 -4.48
N GLY A 25 24.71 20.75 -4.00
CA GLY A 25 23.91 21.95 -3.84
C GLY A 25 23.29 22.49 -5.12
N SER A 26 22.18 23.18 -4.93
CA SER A 26 21.48 24.10 -5.82
C SER A 26 20.92 23.57 -7.14
N GLY A 27 19.62 23.32 -7.20
CA GLY A 27 18.83 23.36 -8.41
C GLY A 27 18.30 22.07 -8.98
N ALA A 28 18.54 20.90 -8.37
CA ALA A 28 17.81 19.69 -8.73
C ALA A 28 16.57 19.61 -7.82
N GLY A 29 15.37 19.71 -8.38
CA GLY A 29 14.11 19.55 -7.67
C GLY A 29 14.03 18.20 -6.96
N VAL A 30 13.27 18.14 -5.89
CA VAL A 30 12.96 16.90 -5.17
C VAL A 30 12.15 16.00 -6.12
N ALA A 31 12.52 14.71 -6.20
CA ALA A 31 11.80 13.74 -7.00
C ALA A 31 11.15 12.70 -6.09
N ALA A 32 9.88 12.42 -6.34
CA ALA A 32 9.16 11.34 -5.70
C ALA A 32 9.66 9.97 -6.21
N HIS A 33 9.51 8.96 -5.38
CA HIS A 33 9.83 7.57 -5.68
C HIS A 33 8.56 6.72 -5.58
N PRO A 34 8.33 5.78 -6.51
CA PRO A 34 7.21 4.86 -6.40
C PRO A 34 7.46 3.88 -5.25
N HIS A 35 6.42 3.49 -4.52
CA HIS A 35 6.53 2.40 -3.56
C HIS A 35 6.88 1.11 -4.30
N ARG A 36 7.96 0.46 -3.88
CA ARG A 36 8.53 -0.70 -4.55
C ARG A 36 8.53 -1.91 -3.66
N GLY A 37 8.13 -3.05 -4.23
CA GLY A 37 8.48 -4.34 -3.66
C GLY A 37 9.94 -4.71 -3.90
N TYR A 38 10.50 -5.49 -2.98
CA TYR A 38 11.76 -6.19 -3.17
C TYR A 38 11.55 -7.49 -3.96
N PRO A 39 12.61 -8.17 -4.39
CA PRO A 39 12.87 -8.46 -5.79
C PRO A 39 11.70 -9.21 -6.42
N GLN A 40 11.39 -8.80 -7.62
CA GLN A 40 10.48 -9.48 -8.54
C GLN A 40 11.00 -10.89 -8.80
N LEU A 41 10.24 -11.87 -8.34
CA LEU A 41 10.44 -13.24 -8.77
C LEU A 41 9.32 -13.52 -9.77
N GLU A 42 9.68 -13.75 -11.04
CA GLU A 42 8.75 -14.31 -12.02
C GLU A 42 8.09 -15.54 -11.41
N VAL A 43 6.77 -15.61 -11.45
CA VAL A 43 6.04 -16.81 -11.01
C VAL A 43 6.26 -17.87 -12.07
N PRO A 44 7.18 -18.83 -11.89
CA PRO A 44 7.28 -19.95 -12.81
C PRO A 44 5.97 -20.72 -12.78
N ASN A 45 5.60 -21.37 -13.87
CA ASN A 45 4.48 -22.31 -13.96
C ASN A 45 4.66 -23.57 -13.07
N SER A 46 5.43 -23.47 -11.99
CA SER A 46 5.77 -24.58 -11.11
C SER A 46 4.82 -24.66 -9.91
N PRO A 47 4.25 -25.85 -9.62
CA PRO A 47 3.40 -26.06 -8.45
C PRO A 47 4.17 -26.00 -7.10
N SER A 48 5.49 -25.83 -7.10
CA SER A 48 6.36 -25.94 -5.92
C SER A 48 6.87 -24.61 -5.35
N LEU A 49 6.37 -23.46 -5.86
CA LEU A 49 6.75 -22.15 -5.32
C LEU A 49 6.02 -21.83 -4.03
N PRO A 50 6.65 -20.99 -3.15
CA PRO A 50 5.99 -20.52 -1.94
C PRO A 50 4.64 -19.90 -2.29
N PRO A 51 3.64 -20.04 -1.43
CA PRO A 51 2.32 -19.53 -1.68
C PRO A 51 2.37 -17.99 -1.72
N TYR A 52 2.15 -17.43 -2.90
CA TYR A 52 1.87 -16.01 -3.06
C TYR A 52 0.39 -15.73 -2.76
N GLU A 53 0.12 -14.59 -2.17
CA GLU A 53 -1.25 -14.23 -1.85
C GLU A 53 -2.04 -13.87 -3.12
N THR A 54 -3.32 -14.17 -3.09
CA THR A 54 -4.29 -13.86 -4.14
C THR A 54 -5.37 -12.94 -3.61
N PRO A 55 -6.14 -12.25 -4.45
CA PRO A 55 -7.30 -11.48 -3.99
C PRO A 55 -8.24 -12.28 -3.08
N ALA A 56 -8.46 -13.56 -3.39
CA ALA A 56 -9.34 -14.41 -2.60
C ALA A 56 -8.73 -14.82 -1.26
N SER A 57 -7.43 -15.18 -1.19
CA SER A 57 -6.80 -15.53 0.07
C SER A 57 -6.72 -14.34 1.01
N LEU A 58 -6.39 -13.15 0.49
CA LEU A 58 -6.41 -11.91 1.26
C LEU A 58 -7.82 -11.56 1.74
N ALA A 59 -8.82 -11.64 0.86
CA ALA A 59 -10.21 -11.40 1.22
C ALA A 59 -10.71 -12.36 2.31
N CYS A 60 -10.22 -13.60 2.33
CA CYS A 60 -10.53 -14.56 3.40
C CYS A 60 -9.86 -14.16 4.72
N ILE A 61 -8.55 -13.84 4.72
CA ILE A 61 -7.78 -13.49 5.92
C ILE A 61 -8.33 -12.22 6.59
N TYR A 62 -8.71 -11.23 5.79
CA TYR A 62 -9.27 -9.95 6.26
C TYR A 62 -10.79 -9.95 6.36
N GLU A 63 -11.45 -11.12 6.18
CA GLU A 63 -12.90 -11.30 6.28
C GLU A 63 -13.72 -10.41 5.31
N LEU A 64 -13.16 -10.14 4.14
CA LEU A 64 -13.74 -9.24 3.14
C LEU A 64 -14.66 -9.95 2.14
N ALA A 65 -14.73 -11.28 2.14
CA ALA A 65 -15.57 -12.07 1.23
C ALA A 65 -16.16 -13.29 1.96
N GLN A 66 -17.30 -13.76 1.50
CA GLN A 66 -17.98 -14.95 2.06
C GLN A 66 -18.26 -15.95 0.94
N PRO A 67 -18.27 -17.26 1.25
CA PRO A 67 -18.02 -17.86 2.56
C PRO A 67 -16.52 -17.87 2.91
N LEU A 68 -16.20 -17.77 4.21
CA LEU A 68 -14.83 -17.94 4.69
C LEU A 68 -14.45 -19.42 4.61
N VAL A 69 -13.25 -19.67 4.09
CA VAL A 69 -12.67 -21.02 4.04
C VAL A 69 -11.80 -21.22 5.28
N PRO A 70 -12.01 -22.28 6.09
CA PRO A 70 -11.18 -22.52 7.27
C PRO A 70 -9.68 -22.53 6.93
N GLY A 71 -8.92 -21.70 7.65
CA GLY A 71 -7.49 -21.55 7.43
C GLY A 71 -7.11 -20.69 6.21
N CYS A 72 -8.05 -20.15 5.48
CA CYS A 72 -7.80 -19.26 4.33
C CYS A 72 -6.61 -19.71 3.46
N PRO A 73 -6.56 -20.98 2.99
CA PRO A 73 -5.44 -21.46 2.19
C PRO A 73 -5.40 -20.73 0.86
N VAL A 74 -4.19 -20.42 0.34
CA VAL A 74 -4.04 -19.79 -0.97
C VAL A 74 -4.68 -20.64 -2.07
N ARG A 75 -4.49 -21.96 -1.98
CA ARG A 75 -5.16 -22.93 -2.89
C ARG A 75 -6.47 -23.38 -2.28
N GLY A 76 -7.56 -23.19 -2.99
CA GLY A 76 -8.91 -23.61 -2.55
C GLY A 76 -9.77 -22.48 -2.00
N THR A 77 -9.21 -21.28 -1.79
CA THR A 77 -9.97 -20.07 -1.52
C THR A 77 -10.23 -19.34 -2.84
N SER A 78 -11.49 -19.09 -3.15
CA SER A 78 -11.90 -18.49 -4.43
C SER A 78 -12.88 -17.32 -4.29
N ALA A 79 -13.46 -17.12 -3.09
CA ALA A 79 -14.38 -16.01 -2.88
C ALA A 79 -13.62 -14.68 -2.89
N VAL A 80 -13.98 -13.81 -3.82
CA VAL A 80 -13.46 -12.44 -3.92
C VAL A 80 -14.47 -11.44 -3.39
N PRO A 81 -14.03 -10.24 -2.97
CA PRO A 81 -14.92 -9.18 -2.54
C PRO A 81 -15.96 -8.81 -3.59
N THR A 82 -17.08 -8.32 -3.13
CA THR A 82 -18.13 -7.71 -3.95
C THR A 82 -18.46 -6.33 -3.41
N GLY A 83 -19.09 -5.48 -4.22
CA GLY A 83 -19.48 -4.13 -3.80
C GLY A 83 -18.41 -3.09 -4.13
N GLY A 84 -18.53 -1.96 -3.49
CA GLY A 84 -17.85 -0.72 -3.82
C GLY A 84 -18.75 0.25 -4.60
N SER A 85 -18.42 1.51 -4.55
CA SER A 85 -19.18 2.57 -5.24
C SER A 85 -18.33 3.82 -5.39
N GLY A 86 -18.79 4.78 -6.20
CA GLY A 86 -18.04 6.02 -6.39
C GLY A 86 -16.66 5.81 -7.01
N LEU A 87 -15.67 6.62 -6.60
CA LEU A 87 -14.34 6.64 -7.18
C LEU A 87 -13.25 6.29 -6.19
N ILE A 88 -12.23 5.57 -6.69
CA ILE A 88 -10.90 5.48 -6.11
C ILE A 88 -9.93 6.08 -7.13
N ALA A 89 -9.25 7.17 -6.76
CA ALA A 89 -8.20 7.76 -7.57
C ALA A 89 -6.84 7.18 -7.15
N ILE A 90 -5.97 6.99 -8.12
CA ILE A 90 -4.58 6.58 -7.93
C ILE A 90 -3.71 7.63 -8.59
N VAL A 91 -2.78 8.24 -7.86
CA VAL A 91 -1.84 9.21 -8.42
C VAL A 91 -0.50 8.55 -8.63
N ASN A 92 -0.02 8.54 -9.86
CA ASN A 92 1.23 7.91 -10.24
C ASN A 92 2.00 8.82 -11.21
N ALA A 93 3.32 8.68 -11.30
CA ALA A 93 4.09 9.40 -12.31
C ALA A 93 4.22 8.58 -13.60
N PHE A 94 4.42 9.27 -14.70
CA PHE A 94 4.64 8.68 -16.02
C PHE A 94 3.46 7.85 -16.55
N ASP A 95 3.54 7.47 -17.83
CA ASP A 95 2.49 6.69 -18.48
C ASP A 95 2.66 5.18 -18.24
N ASN A 96 1.54 4.51 -18.00
CA ASN A 96 1.42 3.06 -18.02
C ASN A 96 0.44 2.64 -19.13
N PRO A 97 0.88 2.52 -20.39
CA PRO A 97 0.00 2.19 -21.51
C PRO A 97 -0.77 0.87 -21.35
N PRO A 98 -0.17 -0.23 -20.84
CA PRO A 98 -0.87 -1.50 -20.68
C PRO A 98 -1.83 -1.57 -19.49
N ALA A 99 -1.94 -0.57 -18.62
CA ALA A 99 -2.69 -0.61 -17.36
C ALA A 99 -4.08 -1.26 -17.45
N LEU A 100 -4.91 -0.87 -18.43
CA LEU A 100 -6.25 -1.48 -18.63
C LEU A 100 -6.15 -2.94 -19.11
N ALA A 101 -5.20 -3.27 -19.96
CA ALA A 101 -5.03 -4.62 -20.48
C ALA A 101 -4.58 -5.57 -19.36
N ASP A 102 -3.66 -5.13 -18.53
CA ASP A 102 -3.12 -5.88 -17.38
C ASP A 102 -4.20 -6.07 -16.32
N LEU A 103 -4.91 -5.01 -15.92
CA LEU A 103 -6.07 -5.10 -15.03
C LEU A 103 -7.10 -6.11 -15.52
N ASN A 104 -7.36 -6.16 -16.84
CA ASN A 104 -8.30 -7.09 -17.42
C ASN A 104 -7.78 -8.54 -17.47
N MET A 105 -6.47 -8.74 -17.61
CA MET A 105 -5.86 -10.06 -17.46
C MET A 105 -5.95 -10.56 -16.02
N PHE A 106 -5.64 -9.71 -15.06
CA PHE A 106 -5.80 -9.98 -13.64
C PHE A 106 -7.28 -10.29 -13.29
N SER A 107 -8.21 -9.44 -13.72
CA SER A 107 -9.64 -9.61 -13.46
C SER A 107 -10.17 -10.96 -13.98
N ARG A 108 -9.81 -11.34 -15.21
CA ARG A 108 -10.20 -12.65 -15.78
C ARG A 108 -9.65 -13.82 -14.97
N ARG A 109 -8.42 -13.72 -14.49
CA ARG A 109 -7.76 -14.79 -13.70
C ARG A 109 -8.45 -15.04 -12.38
N PHE A 110 -8.94 -13.99 -11.74
CA PHE A 110 -9.52 -14.05 -10.39
C PHE A 110 -11.05 -13.91 -10.35
N GLY A 111 -11.71 -13.94 -11.52
CA GLY A 111 -13.18 -13.86 -11.58
C GLY A 111 -13.76 -12.50 -11.17
N LEU A 112 -12.98 -11.43 -11.31
CA LEU A 112 -13.40 -10.06 -11.07
C LEU A 112 -14.10 -9.47 -12.29
N LEU A 113 -14.77 -8.33 -12.11
CA LEU A 113 -15.38 -7.58 -13.21
C LEU A 113 -14.32 -7.11 -14.21
N VAL A 114 -14.50 -7.47 -15.48
CA VAL A 114 -13.61 -6.99 -16.57
C VAL A 114 -14.01 -5.57 -16.96
N CYS A 115 -13.05 -4.65 -16.94
CA CYS A 115 -13.28 -3.26 -17.29
C CYS A 115 -13.42 -3.04 -18.79
N SER A 116 -14.36 -2.19 -19.18
CA SER A 116 -14.69 -1.90 -20.57
C SER A 116 -15.14 -0.44 -20.75
N ALA A 117 -15.23 0.03 -21.96
CA ALA A 117 -15.80 1.34 -22.28
C ALA A 117 -17.25 1.49 -21.83
N THR A 118 -18.00 0.37 -21.68
CA THR A 118 -19.40 0.40 -21.27
C THR A 118 -19.57 0.57 -19.76
N ASN A 119 -18.83 -0.19 -18.95
CA ASN A 119 -18.95 -0.13 -17.49
C ASN A 119 -18.03 0.90 -16.83
N ARG A 120 -17.03 1.38 -17.57
CA ARG A 120 -16.11 2.45 -17.14
C ARG A 120 -15.45 2.22 -15.79
N CYS A 121 -15.25 0.96 -15.39
CA CYS A 121 -14.65 0.66 -14.08
C CYS A 121 -13.17 1.07 -14.00
N PHE A 122 -12.53 1.42 -15.12
CA PHE A 122 -11.20 1.99 -15.15
C PHE A 122 -11.12 3.15 -16.15
N THR A 123 -10.47 4.23 -15.75
CA THR A 123 -10.19 5.40 -16.59
C THR A 123 -8.79 5.90 -16.31
N LYS A 124 -8.08 6.34 -17.33
CA LYS A 124 -6.77 6.98 -17.22
C LYS A 124 -6.86 8.45 -17.56
N VAL A 125 -6.19 9.29 -16.78
CA VAL A 125 -6.18 10.75 -16.94
C VAL A 125 -4.74 11.25 -16.88
N TYR A 126 -4.28 11.91 -17.89
CA TYR A 126 -3.01 12.65 -17.84
C TYR A 126 -3.24 13.99 -17.12
N ALA A 127 -2.52 14.23 -16.03
CA ALA A 127 -2.75 15.42 -15.19
C ALA A 127 -2.68 16.72 -15.98
N THR A 128 -1.71 16.85 -16.87
CA THR A 128 -1.52 18.02 -17.75
C THR A 128 -2.37 17.99 -19.02
N GLY A 129 -3.08 16.89 -19.30
CA GLY A 129 -3.77 16.62 -20.56
C GLY A 129 -2.86 16.15 -21.70
N VAL A 130 -1.56 15.99 -21.43
CA VAL A 130 -0.56 15.49 -22.39
C VAL A 130 -0.01 14.18 -21.86
N GLN A 131 0.09 13.16 -22.72
CA GLN A 131 0.67 11.86 -22.39
C GLN A 131 2.13 12.01 -21.95
N PRO A 132 2.49 11.60 -20.73
CA PRO A 132 3.87 11.61 -20.27
C PRO A 132 4.70 10.48 -20.91
N PRO A 133 6.03 10.50 -20.77
CA PRO A 133 6.86 9.36 -21.12
C PRO A 133 6.54 8.14 -20.25
N GLU A 134 7.00 6.97 -20.67
CA GLU A 134 6.85 5.72 -19.93
C GLU A 134 8.02 5.54 -18.94
N ASP A 135 7.73 4.93 -17.76
CA ASP A 135 8.75 4.48 -16.82
C ASP A 135 8.33 3.13 -16.21
N GLY A 136 9.23 2.14 -16.30
CA GLY A 136 8.90 0.76 -15.91
C GLY A 136 8.69 0.55 -14.42
N LEU A 137 9.35 1.34 -13.56
CA LEU A 137 9.20 1.22 -12.11
C LEU A 137 7.87 1.82 -11.64
N TRP A 138 7.52 2.96 -12.22
CA TRP A 138 6.25 3.62 -11.95
C TRP A 138 5.07 2.83 -12.52
N ALA A 139 5.22 2.27 -13.72
CA ALA A 139 4.20 1.42 -14.32
C ALA A 139 3.92 0.17 -13.46
N GLN A 140 4.94 -0.44 -12.85
CA GLN A 140 4.77 -1.57 -11.96
C GLN A 140 4.03 -1.17 -10.67
N SER A 141 4.40 -0.08 -10.02
CA SER A 141 3.68 0.48 -8.86
C SER A 141 2.22 0.75 -9.20
N ALA A 142 1.94 1.39 -10.35
CA ALA A 142 0.58 1.63 -10.82
C ALA A 142 -0.22 0.32 -11.01
N SER A 143 0.43 -0.74 -11.52
CA SER A 143 -0.25 -2.02 -11.77
C SER A 143 -0.70 -2.68 -10.47
N VAL A 144 0.17 -2.79 -9.45
CA VAL A 144 -0.20 -3.43 -8.19
C VAL A 144 -1.34 -2.70 -7.49
N VAL A 145 -1.29 -1.37 -7.39
CA VAL A 145 -2.35 -0.61 -6.70
C VAL A 145 -3.65 -0.62 -7.49
N THR A 146 -3.60 -0.58 -8.83
CA THR A 146 -4.80 -0.63 -9.68
C THR A 146 -5.51 -1.98 -9.56
N GLU A 147 -4.76 -3.08 -9.67
CA GLU A 147 -5.31 -4.43 -9.63
C GLU A 147 -5.92 -4.75 -8.27
N TYR A 148 -5.24 -4.38 -7.18
CA TYR A 148 -5.75 -4.66 -5.83
C TYR A 148 -6.84 -3.68 -5.39
N ALA A 149 -6.83 -2.41 -5.81
CA ALA A 149 -7.98 -1.51 -5.58
C ALA A 149 -9.24 -2.07 -6.26
N HIS A 150 -9.12 -2.56 -7.50
CA HIS A 150 -10.23 -3.22 -8.18
C HIS A 150 -10.63 -4.56 -7.52
N ALA A 151 -9.67 -5.34 -7.02
CA ALA A 151 -9.97 -6.60 -6.33
C ALA A 151 -10.74 -6.37 -5.01
N PHE A 152 -10.40 -5.32 -4.28
CA PHE A 152 -11.04 -5.04 -2.98
C PHE A 152 -12.30 -4.18 -3.08
N ALA A 153 -12.51 -3.44 -4.19
CA ALA A 153 -13.74 -2.69 -4.46
C ALA A 153 -14.16 -2.85 -5.94
N PRO A 154 -14.59 -4.05 -6.36
CA PRO A 154 -14.76 -4.37 -7.78
C PRO A 154 -15.89 -3.61 -8.49
N GLN A 155 -16.76 -2.91 -7.76
CA GLN A 155 -17.80 -2.06 -8.33
C GLN A 155 -17.48 -0.55 -8.24
N ALA A 156 -16.36 -0.18 -7.61
CA ALA A 156 -15.85 1.18 -7.67
C ALA A 156 -15.30 1.50 -9.07
N GLN A 157 -15.29 2.77 -9.43
CA GLN A 157 -14.55 3.25 -10.59
C GLN A 157 -13.13 3.59 -10.17
N ILE A 158 -12.15 3.08 -10.90
CA ILE A 158 -10.73 3.38 -10.69
C ILE A 158 -10.32 4.48 -11.68
N VAL A 159 -9.72 5.55 -11.17
CA VAL A 159 -9.16 6.62 -12.00
C VAL A 159 -7.65 6.70 -11.74
N LEU A 160 -6.85 6.27 -12.71
CA LEU A 160 -5.41 6.43 -12.70
C LEU A 160 -5.05 7.82 -13.23
N VAL A 161 -4.53 8.68 -12.36
CA VAL A 161 -4.07 10.04 -12.71
C VAL A 161 -2.55 10.03 -12.82
N GLU A 162 -2.05 10.29 -14.02
CA GLU A 162 -0.63 10.20 -14.33
C GLU A 162 -0.01 11.60 -14.41
N ALA A 163 0.98 11.86 -13.51
CA ALA A 163 1.79 13.06 -13.50
C ALA A 163 2.76 13.09 -14.67
N ALA A 164 3.19 14.28 -15.09
CA ALA A 164 4.11 14.46 -16.21
C ALA A 164 5.49 13.84 -15.96
N SER A 165 5.93 13.85 -14.70
CA SER A 165 7.18 13.26 -14.24
C SER A 165 7.10 12.94 -12.73
N SER A 166 8.19 12.41 -12.18
CA SER A 166 8.34 12.22 -10.73
C SER A 166 8.82 13.47 -9.99
N ALA A 167 8.99 14.60 -10.64
CA ALA A 167 9.26 15.86 -9.96
C ALA A 167 8.10 16.18 -9.00
N ILE A 168 8.42 16.64 -7.80
CA ILE A 168 7.42 16.76 -6.75
C ILE A 168 6.30 17.75 -7.11
N GLU A 169 6.63 18.78 -7.85
CA GLU A 169 5.65 19.75 -8.35
C GLU A 169 4.66 19.13 -9.33
N ASP A 170 5.13 18.21 -10.21
CA ASP A 170 4.28 17.46 -11.13
C ASP A 170 3.38 16.49 -10.36
N MET A 171 3.88 15.89 -9.28
CA MET A 171 3.11 15.01 -8.41
C MET A 171 2.01 15.79 -7.68
N TRP A 172 2.32 16.94 -7.10
CA TRP A 172 1.28 17.78 -6.45
C TRP A 172 0.24 18.28 -7.46
N PHE A 173 0.66 18.62 -8.65
CA PHE A 173 -0.29 18.98 -9.72
C PHE A 173 -1.23 17.80 -10.06
N ALA A 174 -0.71 16.58 -10.09
CA ALA A 174 -1.53 15.37 -10.30
C ALA A 174 -2.46 15.05 -9.13
N VAL A 175 -2.02 15.27 -7.88
CA VAL A 175 -2.86 15.18 -6.67
C VAL A 175 -4.02 16.16 -6.76
N ASP A 176 -3.76 17.42 -7.10
CA ASP A 176 -4.80 18.46 -7.24
C ASP A 176 -5.77 18.13 -8.39
N LYS A 177 -5.25 17.54 -9.47
CA LYS A 177 -6.09 17.03 -10.56
C LYS A 177 -7.01 15.90 -10.09
N ALA A 178 -6.48 14.95 -9.32
CA ALA A 178 -7.24 13.85 -8.74
C ALA A 178 -8.29 14.38 -7.73
N ASN A 179 -7.93 15.36 -6.90
CA ASN A 179 -8.85 16.07 -6.01
C ASN A 179 -10.04 16.68 -6.78
N THR A 180 -9.76 17.35 -7.90
CA THR A 180 -10.80 17.92 -8.76
C THR A 180 -11.75 16.84 -9.29
N VAL A 181 -11.20 15.70 -9.71
CA VAL A 181 -11.99 14.56 -10.22
C VAL A 181 -12.86 13.97 -9.11
N LEU A 182 -12.28 13.71 -7.93
CA LEU A 182 -13.01 13.17 -6.79
C LEU A 182 -14.12 14.11 -6.29
N ALA A 183 -13.81 15.40 -6.14
CA ALA A 183 -14.78 16.41 -5.71
C ALA A 183 -15.97 16.50 -6.66
N ALA A 184 -15.75 16.40 -7.98
CA ALA A 184 -16.82 16.40 -8.97
C ALA A 184 -17.75 15.16 -8.88
N HIS A 185 -17.32 14.10 -8.19
CA HIS A 185 -18.08 12.87 -7.97
C HIS A 185 -18.58 12.70 -6.54
N GLY A 186 -18.46 13.73 -5.71
CA GLY A 186 -18.94 13.72 -4.31
C GLY A 186 -17.94 13.14 -3.32
N GLY A 187 -16.66 13.02 -3.68
CA GLY A 187 -15.60 12.48 -2.86
C GLY A 187 -15.14 11.09 -3.27
N GLY A 188 -14.40 10.43 -2.39
CA GLY A 188 -13.87 9.08 -2.60
C GLY A 188 -12.54 8.86 -1.90
N GLN A 189 -11.77 7.89 -2.35
CA GLN A 189 -10.47 7.55 -1.81
C GLN A 189 -9.37 7.94 -2.81
N MET A 190 -8.25 8.41 -2.30
CA MET A 190 -7.06 8.65 -3.12
C MET A 190 -5.90 7.83 -2.60
N ILE A 191 -5.32 7.01 -3.48
CA ILE A 191 -4.12 6.23 -3.21
C ILE A 191 -2.91 7.01 -3.72
N LEU A 192 -1.90 7.15 -2.86
CA LEU A 192 -0.65 7.89 -3.11
C LEU A 192 0.52 6.90 -3.02
N PRO A 193 0.75 6.04 -4.05
CA PRO A 193 1.75 4.98 -4.01
C PRO A 193 3.14 5.51 -4.33
N PHE A 194 3.51 6.59 -3.67
CA PHE A 194 4.79 7.25 -3.83
C PHE A 194 5.23 7.95 -2.55
N SER A 195 6.50 8.21 -2.45
CA SER A 195 7.07 8.95 -1.33
C SER A 195 8.19 9.89 -1.76
N ILE A 196 8.41 10.88 -0.89
CA ILE A 196 9.66 11.63 -0.75
C ILE A 196 10.15 11.46 0.69
N LEU A 197 11.40 11.72 0.95
CA LEU A 197 11.88 11.81 2.34
C LEU A 197 11.28 13.06 2.99
N GLU A 198 11.02 12.97 4.30
CA GLU A 198 10.57 14.13 5.07
C GLU A 198 11.51 15.33 4.92
N GLU A 199 10.95 16.51 4.74
CA GLU A 199 11.67 17.77 4.62
C GLU A 199 11.01 18.85 5.50
N SER A 200 11.79 19.88 5.88
CA SER A 200 11.36 20.90 6.84
C SER A 200 10.19 21.78 6.39
N ASP A 201 9.87 21.77 5.12
CA ASP A 201 8.78 22.52 4.50
C ASP A 201 7.58 21.64 4.09
N GLU A 202 7.62 20.33 4.43
CA GLU A 202 6.57 19.37 4.05
C GLU A 202 5.18 19.76 4.58
N THR A 203 5.10 20.39 5.76
CA THR A 203 3.84 20.88 6.32
C THR A 203 3.11 21.86 5.40
N SER A 204 3.83 22.52 4.49
CA SER A 204 3.23 23.39 3.47
C SER A 204 2.50 22.61 2.37
N PHE A 205 2.81 21.32 2.21
CA PHE A 205 2.17 20.45 1.21
C PHE A 205 0.90 19.78 1.73
N ASP A 206 0.63 19.83 3.04
CA ASP A 206 -0.58 19.25 3.64
C ASP A 206 -1.89 19.80 3.04
N GLN A 207 -1.84 21.00 2.48
CA GLN A 207 -2.98 21.61 1.80
C GLN A 207 -3.52 20.78 0.62
N HIS A 208 -2.67 19.94 -0.01
CA HIS A 208 -3.07 19.05 -1.09
C HIS A 208 -3.97 17.90 -0.62
N PHE A 209 -4.00 17.63 0.69
CA PHE A 209 -4.75 16.54 1.31
C PHE A 209 -5.93 17.00 2.17
N THR A 210 -6.56 18.11 1.78
CA THR A 210 -7.67 18.74 2.54
C THR A 210 -8.99 18.82 1.79
N THR A 211 -9.10 18.18 0.62
CA THR A 211 -10.34 18.23 -0.18
C THR A 211 -11.46 17.51 0.57
N PRO A 212 -12.59 18.20 0.84
CA PRO A 212 -13.71 17.61 1.56
C PRO A 212 -14.26 16.36 0.87
N GLY A 213 -14.56 15.33 1.64
CA GLY A 213 -15.06 14.05 1.15
C GLY A 213 -14.00 13.15 0.54
N VAL A 214 -12.71 13.52 0.61
CA VAL A 214 -11.60 12.70 0.12
C VAL A 214 -10.82 12.11 1.29
N VAL A 215 -10.61 10.80 1.26
CA VAL A 215 -9.75 10.06 2.19
C VAL A 215 -8.48 9.66 1.46
N TYR A 216 -7.33 10.10 1.95
CA TYR A 216 -6.01 9.87 1.36
C TYR A 216 -5.31 8.72 2.07
N VAL A 217 -4.67 7.85 1.31
CA VAL A 217 -3.96 6.67 1.81
C VAL A 217 -2.58 6.62 1.19
N SER A 218 -1.55 6.43 2.00
CA SER A 218 -0.17 6.23 1.56
C SER A 218 0.54 5.22 2.43
N GLY A 219 1.43 4.45 1.85
CA GLY A 219 2.28 3.52 2.57
C GLY A 219 3.50 4.21 3.18
N ASN A 220 4.07 3.58 4.20
CA ASN A 220 5.35 3.96 4.76
C ASN A 220 6.36 2.84 4.52
N GLU A 221 7.39 3.12 3.72
CA GLU A 221 8.55 2.24 3.50
C GLU A 221 9.77 2.72 4.29
N GLY A 222 9.54 3.51 5.34
CA GLY A 222 10.58 4.10 6.16
C GLY A 222 11.39 3.12 6.98
N SER A 223 12.56 3.55 7.42
CA SER A 223 13.47 2.76 8.24
C SER A 223 14.38 3.64 9.10
N LEU A 224 14.65 3.20 10.34
CA LEU A 224 15.68 3.78 11.22
C LEU A 224 15.64 5.31 11.38
N GLY A 225 14.42 5.90 11.47
CA GLY A 225 14.24 7.35 11.65
C GLY A 225 14.26 8.15 10.34
N ILE A 226 14.18 7.47 9.20
CA ILE A 226 13.94 8.06 7.89
C ILE A 226 12.51 7.67 7.51
N PHE A 227 11.61 8.63 7.38
CA PHE A 227 10.21 8.38 7.12
C PHE A 227 9.78 9.06 5.82
N ASP A 228 8.63 8.65 5.35
CA ASP A 228 8.14 9.00 4.02
C ASP A 228 7.01 10.02 4.14
N TYR A 229 7.10 11.09 3.37
CA TYR A 229 5.98 11.96 3.08
C TYR A 229 5.39 11.55 1.71
N PRO A 230 4.06 11.43 1.53
CA PRO A 230 3.02 12.02 2.35
C PRO A 230 2.48 11.14 3.51
N ALA A 231 3.05 9.98 3.81
CA ALA A 231 2.56 9.14 4.91
C ALA A 231 2.66 9.85 6.28
N THR A 232 3.63 10.75 6.47
CA THR A 232 3.77 11.55 7.71
C THR A 232 2.75 12.68 7.84
N SER A 233 2.08 13.10 6.75
CA SER A 233 1.03 14.11 6.83
C SER A 233 -0.11 13.70 7.78
N PRO A 234 -0.60 14.58 8.66
CA PRO A 234 -1.75 14.30 9.52
C PRO A 234 -3.07 14.16 8.74
N ASN A 235 -3.07 14.49 7.45
CA ASN A 235 -4.20 14.42 6.54
C ASN A 235 -4.19 13.15 5.66
N VAL A 236 -3.26 12.22 5.91
CA VAL A 236 -3.09 10.99 5.14
C VAL A 236 -3.08 9.79 6.08
N ILE A 237 -3.77 8.72 5.71
CA ILE A 237 -3.71 7.44 6.41
C ILE A 237 -2.39 6.78 6.04
N ALA A 238 -1.49 6.65 7.02
CA ALA A 238 -0.20 6.01 6.86
C ALA A 238 -0.30 4.50 7.09
N LEU A 239 0.22 3.69 6.18
CA LEU A 239 0.13 2.23 6.29
C LEU A 239 1.50 1.59 6.50
N GLY A 240 1.54 0.66 7.46
CA GLY A 240 2.65 -0.25 7.68
C GLY A 240 2.45 -1.58 6.97
N GLY A 241 3.53 -2.36 6.87
CA GLY A 241 3.53 -3.67 6.23
C GLY A 241 3.47 -4.82 7.22
N THR A 242 2.69 -5.86 6.88
CA THR A 242 2.66 -7.14 7.59
C THR A 242 2.98 -8.30 6.66
N GLY A 243 3.27 -9.46 7.24
CA GLY A 243 3.43 -10.72 6.53
C GLY A 243 2.66 -11.85 7.21
N PHE A 244 2.44 -12.95 6.49
CA PHE A 244 1.68 -14.08 6.99
C PHE A 244 2.55 -15.28 7.30
N VAL A 245 2.31 -15.86 8.47
CA VAL A 245 2.82 -17.18 8.80
C VAL A 245 1.78 -18.21 8.39
N ARG A 246 2.18 -19.16 7.54
CA ARG A 246 1.35 -20.27 7.09
C ARG A 246 1.90 -21.60 7.59
N ASP A 247 1.01 -22.58 7.83
CA ASP A 247 1.40 -23.93 8.18
C ASP A 247 1.88 -24.72 6.93
N VAL A 248 2.34 -25.94 7.15
CA VAL A 248 2.82 -26.83 6.07
C VAL A 248 1.75 -27.22 5.06
N LYS A 249 0.48 -26.96 5.34
CA LYS A 249 -0.65 -27.18 4.44
C LYS A 249 -1.06 -25.92 3.71
N GLY A 250 -0.36 -24.77 3.99
CA GLY A 250 -0.65 -23.47 3.43
C GLY A 250 -1.80 -22.72 4.12
N ASN A 251 -2.26 -23.17 5.28
CA ASN A 251 -3.27 -22.45 6.05
C ASN A 251 -2.66 -21.23 6.74
N PHE A 252 -3.39 -20.13 6.79
CA PHE A 252 -3.06 -18.98 7.60
C PHE A 252 -3.05 -19.35 9.09
N VAL A 253 -1.96 -19.02 9.78
CA VAL A 253 -1.78 -19.26 11.22
C VAL A 253 -1.87 -17.95 11.99
N ARG A 254 -1.16 -16.92 11.51
CA ARG A 254 -1.15 -15.58 12.12
C ARG A 254 -0.53 -14.56 11.18
N GLU A 255 -0.72 -13.32 11.51
CA GLU A 255 -0.10 -12.17 10.88
C GLU A 255 0.97 -11.59 11.80
N GLU A 256 2.08 -11.14 11.24
CA GLU A 256 3.20 -10.54 11.94
C GLU A 256 3.63 -9.26 11.23
N ALA A 257 4.19 -8.29 11.95
CA ALA A 257 4.81 -7.13 11.32
C ALA A 257 5.95 -7.57 10.40
N THR A 258 6.09 -6.93 9.25
CA THR A 258 7.22 -7.19 8.34
C THR A 258 8.54 -6.78 8.98
N THR A 259 9.64 -7.37 8.51
CA THR A 259 11.00 -7.02 8.94
C THR A 259 11.63 -5.89 8.11
N PHE A 260 10.92 -5.41 7.08
CA PHE A 260 11.50 -4.54 6.06
C PHE A 260 11.26 -3.05 6.33
N TRP A 261 10.13 -2.70 6.92
CA TRP A 261 9.75 -1.30 7.15
C TRP A 261 9.36 -1.06 8.61
N ALA A 262 9.69 0.11 9.10
CA ALA A 262 9.30 0.57 10.42
C ALA A 262 8.84 2.02 10.32
N GLY A 263 7.82 2.35 11.08
CA GLY A 263 7.41 3.71 11.33
C GLY A 263 8.17 4.33 12.50
N GLY A 264 7.72 5.51 12.88
CA GLY A 264 8.30 6.29 13.96
C GLY A 264 7.59 7.62 14.15
N LYS A 265 8.31 8.59 14.67
CA LYS A 265 7.83 9.95 14.87
C LYS A 265 8.30 10.80 13.70
N SER A 266 7.40 11.51 13.05
CA SER A 266 7.76 12.52 12.07
C SER A 266 8.74 13.54 12.68
N LEU A 267 9.62 14.04 11.85
CA LEU A 267 10.57 15.08 12.23
C LEU A 267 9.94 16.48 12.26
N TYR A 268 8.89 16.67 11.48
CA TYR A 268 8.32 17.99 11.22
C TYR A 268 6.83 18.09 11.52
N GLU A 269 6.07 17.00 11.40
CA GLU A 269 4.63 17.01 11.64
C GLU A 269 4.30 16.94 13.12
N SER A 270 3.42 17.82 13.57
CA SER A 270 2.91 17.83 14.92
C SER A 270 1.90 16.70 15.15
N ARG A 271 1.85 16.18 16.39
CA ARG A 271 0.85 15.18 16.78
C ARG A 271 -0.57 15.71 16.54
N PRO A 272 -1.37 15.06 15.70
CA PRO A 272 -2.78 15.40 15.54
C PRO A 272 -3.61 14.92 16.74
N SER A 273 -4.79 15.51 16.93
CA SER A 273 -5.68 15.22 18.06
C SER A 273 -6.17 13.78 18.11
N TYR A 274 -6.32 13.10 16.97
CA TYR A 274 -6.70 11.69 16.96
C TYR A 274 -5.63 10.75 17.56
N GLN A 275 -4.38 11.22 17.72
CA GLN A 275 -3.32 10.50 18.43
C GLN A 275 -3.18 10.93 19.90
N ASP A 276 -4.09 11.76 20.42
CA ASP A 276 -4.10 12.08 21.85
C ASP A 276 -4.34 10.78 22.64
N GLY A 277 -3.53 10.58 23.67
CA GLY A 277 -3.54 9.32 24.43
C GLY A 277 -2.52 8.27 23.96
N ILE A 278 -1.86 8.46 22.81
CA ILE A 278 -0.74 7.62 22.39
C ILE A 278 0.56 8.22 22.92
N GLU A 279 0.93 7.88 24.16
CA GLU A 279 2.10 8.45 24.84
C GLU A 279 3.40 8.29 24.05
N LYS A 280 3.55 7.17 23.32
CA LYS A 280 4.76 6.84 22.54
C LYS A 280 5.10 7.89 21.49
N VAL A 281 4.11 8.58 20.90
CA VAL A 281 4.35 9.59 19.85
C VAL A 281 4.84 10.93 20.41
N GLY A 282 4.53 11.25 21.66
CA GLY A 282 4.92 12.52 22.29
C GLY A 282 4.20 13.70 21.65
N SER A 283 4.96 14.69 21.17
CA SER A 283 4.44 15.89 20.49
C SER A 283 4.41 15.79 18.96
N GLN A 284 4.92 14.69 18.39
CA GLN A 284 5.07 14.51 16.95
C GLN A 284 4.02 13.54 16.41
N ARG A 285 3.71 13.65 15.13
CA ARG A 285 2.93 12.67 14.38
C ARG A 285 3.63 11.31 14.43
N GLY A 286 2.94 10.25 14.88
CA GLY A 286 3.43 8.87 14.85
C GLY A 286 2.84 8.11 13.66
N ILE A 287 3.65 7.34 12.96
CA ILE A 287 3.23 6.44 11.87
C ILE A 287 3.76 5.03 12.09
N PRO A 288 3.08 3.99 11.51
CA PRO A 288 1.86 4.05 10.73
C PRO A 288 0.58 4.18 11.59
N ASP A 289 -0.56 4.42 10.93
CA ASP A 289 -1.87 4.42 11.57
C ASP A 289 -2.46 3.02 11.66
N ALA A 290 -2.38 2.27 10.58
CA ALA A 290 -2.82 0.90 10.45
C ALA A 290 -1.83 0.10 9.58
N ALA A 291 -2.10 -1.17 9.37
CA ALA A 291 -1.26 -2.02 8.53
C ALA A 291 -2.08 -2.91 7.59
N PHE A 292 -1.40 -3.50 6.65
CA PHE A 292 -1.92 -4.53 5.75
C PHE A 292 -0.76 -5.38 5.24
N VAL A 293 -1.04 -6.49 4.51
CA VAL A 293 0.02 -7.28 3.93
C VAL A 293 0.90 -6.45 3.00
N GLY A 294 2.20 -6.52 3.23
CA GLY A 294 3.21 -5.80 2.45
C GLY A 294 4.57 -6.51 2.48
N ASP A 295 4.59 -7.78 2.93
CA ASP A 295 5.84 -8.56 3.02
C ASP A 295 6.40 -8.86 1.62
N PRO A 296 7.62 -8.41 1.30
CA PRO A 296 8.27 -8.70 0.03
C PRO A 296 8.51 -10.18 -0.24
N ILE A 297 8.59 -11.02 0.79
CA ILE A 297 8.89 -12.46 0.65
C ILE A 297 7.64 -13.27 0.31
N HIS A 298 6.48 -12.89 0.86
CA HIS A 298 5.20 -13.58 0.67
C HIS A 298 4.17 -12.66 0.01
N GLY A 299 4.64 -11.87 -0.94
CA GLY A 299 3.85 -10.84 -1.61
C GLY A 299 2.61 -11.33 -2.33
N ALA A 300 1.87 -10.40 -2.84
CA ALA A 300 0.66 -10.61 -3.61
C ALA A 300 0.96 -10.76 -5.10
N ILE A 301 0.20 -11.60 -5.78
CA ILE A 301 0.38 -11.83 -7.23
C ILE A 301 -0.27 -10.71 -8.04
N LEU A 302 0.41 -10.25 -9.07
CA LEU A 302 -0.13 -9.29 -10.05
C LEU A 302 0.23 -9.71 -11.48
N TYR A 303 -0.45 -9.12 -12.45
CA TYR A 303 -0.13 -9.24 -13.86
C TYR A 303 0.51 -7.95 -14.34
N TYR A 304 1.67 -8.05 -14.96
CA TYR A 304 2.45 -6.88 -15.35
C TYR A 304 3.02 -7.03 -16.76
N THR A 305 2.83 -5.99 -17.56
CA THR A 305 3.48 -5.79 -18.85
C THR A 305 4.52 -4.69 -18.72
N SER A 306 5.78 -5.07 -18.84
CA SER A 306 6.89 -4.11 -18.74
C SER A 306 6.85 -3.12 -19.89
N VAL A 307 6.87 -1.84 -19.57
CA VAL A 307 7.07 -0.75 -20.53
C VAL A 307 8.55 -0.47 -20.81
N SER A 308 9.44 -1.15 -20.08
CA SER A 308 10.88 -1.06 -20.31
C SER A 308 11.33 -2.01 -21.42
N SER A 309 12.56 -1.80 -21.92
CA SER A 309 13.12 -2.51 -23.07
C SER A 309 13.31 -4.02 -22.89
N ASN A 310 13.11 -4.58 -21.67
CA ASN A 310 13.21 -6.01 -21.41
C ASN A 310 12.02 -6.83 -21.95
N GLY A 311 10.90 -6.17 -22.29
CA GLY A 311 9.75 -6.80 -22.93
C GLY A 311 9.03 -7.85 -22.08
N PHE A 312 9.21 -7.86 -20.75
CA PHE A 312 8.53 -8.83 -19.88
C PHE A 312 7.01 -8.64 -19.93
N VAL A 313 6.28 -9.74 -20.04
CA VAL A 313 4.81 -9.79 -19.92
C VAL A 313 4.45 -11.04 -19.15
N GLY A 314 3.79 -10.92 -18.01
CA GLY A 314 3.41 -12.11 -17.24
C GLY A 314 3.00 -11.83 -15.80
N TRP A 315 2.94 -12.91 -15.05
CA TRP A 315 2.62 -12.89 -13.62
C TRP A 315 3.89 -12.73 -12.80
N ILE A 316 3.87 -11.75 -11.93
CA ILE A 316 4.89 -11.56 -10.91
C ILE A 316 4.24 -11.60 -9.53
N PHE A 317 5.01 -11.76 -8.48
CA PHE A 317 4.54 -11.44 -7.14
C PHE A 317 5.36 -10.30 -6.57
N GLU A 318 4.69 -9.46 -5.84
CA GLU A 318 5.27 -8.27 -5.26
C GLU A 318 4.73 -8.08 -3.84
N GLY A 319 5.62 -7.82 -2.91
CA GLY A 319 5.26 -7.40 -1.58
C GLY A 319 5.78 -5.99 -1.37
N ASN A 320 4.86 -5.06 -1.27
CA ASN A 320 5.11 -3.68 -0.90
C ASN A 320 3.87 -3.12 -0.20
N VAL A 321 3.97 -1.92 0.31
CA VAL A 321 2.85 -1.24 0.97
C VAL A 321 1.70 -0.90 0.03
N GLY A 322 1.91 -0.91 -1.30
CA GLY A 322 0.89 -0.60 -2.31
C GLY A 322 -0.30 -1.56 -2.30
N VAL A 323 -0.07 -2.84 -1.96
CA VAL A 323 -1.18 -3.79 -1.74
C VAL A 323 -2.04 -3.34 -0.56
N GLY A 324 -1.41 -2.82 0.49
CA GLY A 324 -2.08 -2.28 1.68
C GLY A 324 -2.85 -1.01 1.37
N GLU A 325 -2.27 -0.10 0.62
CA GLU A 325 -2.92 1.13 0.17
C GLU A 325 -4.20 0.83 -0.61
N ALA A 326 -4.11 -0.09 -1.57
CA ALA A 326 -5.25 -0.55 -2.34
C ALA A 326 -6.28 -1.29 -1.47
N GLY A 327 -5.81 -2.11 -0.51
CA GLY A 327 -6.65 -2.83 0.44
C GLY A 327 -7.49 -1.88 1.30
N TRP A 328 -6.86 -0.92 1.95
CA TRP A 328 -7.56 0.04 2.80
C TRP A 328 -8.47 0.97 2.01
N ALA A 329 -8.02 1.52 0.86
CA ALA A 329 -8.88 2.31 0.01
C ALA A 329 -10.13 1.52 -0.44
N GLY A 330 -9.96 0.24 -0.79
CA GLY A 330 -11.05 -0.65 -1.17
C GLY A 330 -12.00 -0.98 -0.01
N MET A 331 -11.50 -1.20 1.21
CA MET A 331 -12.32 -1.42 2.40
C MET A 331 -13.15 -0.19 2.74
N ILE A 332 -12.54 0.99 2.80
CA ILE A 332 -13.23 2.27 3.05
C ILE A 332 -14.30 2.52 1.98
N ASN A 333 -13.98 2.30 0.71
CA ASN A 333 -14.93 2.44 -0.40
C ASN A 333 -16.15 1.53 -0.26
N ARG A 334 -15.92 0.25 0.09
CA ARG A 334 -17.00 -0.75 0.21
C ARG A 334 -17.92 -0.55 1.42
N ALA A 335 -17.44 0.11 2.44
CA ALA A 335 -18.29 0.40 3.58
C ALA A 335 -19.44 1.36 3.26
N GLY A 336 -19.35 2.05 2.15
CA GLY A 336 -20.44 2.87 1.62
C GLY A 336 -20.66 4.21 2.31
N SER A 337 -20.06 4.42 3.47
CA SER A 337 -20.00 5.71 4.17
C SER A 337 -18.54 5.96 4.54
N HIS A 338 -17.86 6.79 3.80
CA HIS A 338 -16.54 7.28 4.16
C HIS A 338 -16.67 8.60 4.93
N ALA A 339 -15.68 8.86 5.75
CA ALA A 339 -15.58 10.09 6.50
C ALA A 339 -15.43 11.32 5.56
N ALA A 340 -15.73 12.51 6.09
CA ALA A 340 -15.58 13.74 5.32
C ALA A 340 -14.12 14.15 5.09
N SER A 341 -13.17 13.48 5.77
CA SER A 341 -11.72 13.68 5.63
C SER A 341 -10.94 12.48 6.16
N SER A 342 -9.65 12.39 5.85
CA SER A 342 -8.76 11.39 6.45
C SER A 342 -8.64 11.55 7.96
N GLN A 343 -8.69 12.77 8.50
CA GLN A 343 -8.61 13.00 9.95
C GLN A 343 -9.82 12.42 10.69
N GLU A 344 -11.01 12.52 10.08
CA GLU A 344 -12.21 11.91 10.64
C GLU A 344 -12.13 10.39 10.57
N GLU A 345 -11.70 9.82 9.46
CA GLU A 345 -11.46 8.38 9.29
C GLU A 345 -10.43 7.88 10.32
N LEU A 346 -9.31 8.59 10.48
CA LEU A 346 -8.29 8.29 11.48
C LEU A 346 -8.81 8.37 12.91
N SER A 347 -9.71 9.31 13.19
CA SER A 347 -10.35 9.40 14.52
C SER A 347 -11.16 8.14 14.84
N MET A 348 -11.78 7.50 13.85
CA MET A 348 -12.45 6.19 14.03
C MET A 348 -11.42 5.08 14.29
N PHE A 349 -10.33 5.02 13.53
CA PHE A 349 -9.26 4.03 13.73
C PHE A 349 -8.71 4.09 15.17
N TYR A 350 -8.33 5.28 15.61
CA TYR A 350 -7.75 5.47 16.95
C TYR A 350 -8.77 5.29 18.07
N GLY A 351 -10.05 5.56 17.81
CA GLY A 351 -11.16 5.29 18.74
C GLY A 351 -11.42 3.80 18.95
N SER A 352 -10.98 2.96 18.04
CA SER A 352 -11.21 1.51 18.03
C SER A 352 -9.98 0.70 18.50
N ILE A 353 -8.94 1.34 19.04
CA ILE A 353 -7.76 0.64 19.57
C ILE A 353 -8.18 -0.38 20.62
N GLY A 354 -7.81 -1.65 20.41
CA GLY A 354 -8.11 -2.76 21.31
C GLY A 354 -9.47 -3.42 21.06
N ASP A 355 -10.27 -2.92 20.12
CA ASP A 355 -11.48 -3.62 19.68
C ASP A 355 -11.11 -4.69 18.63
N SER A 356 -11.01 -5.94 19.08
CA SER A 356 -10.68 -7.08 18.23
C SER A 356 -11.75 -7.44 17.19
N THR A 357 -12.93 -6.82 17.24
CA THR A 357 -13.97 -7.01 16.22
C THR A 357 -13.78 -6.09 15.03
N GLU A 358 -12.97 -5.05 15.19
CA GLU A 358 -12.66 -4.03 14.17
C GLU A 358 -11.24 -4.16 13.66
N PHE A 359 -10.28 -4.35 14.56
CA PHE A 359 -8.87 -4.49 14.22
C PHE A 359 -8.26 -5.76 14.83
N ARG A 360 -7.43 -6.45 14.04
CA ARG A 360 -6.51 -7.47 14.51
C ARG A 360 -5.25 -6.77 14.99
N ASP A 361 -5.04 -6.76 16.31
CA ASP A 361 -3.82 -6.25 16.94
C ASP A 361 -2.62 -7.15 16.58
N ILE A 362 -1.59 -6.58 15.96
CA ILE A 362 -0.40 -7.31 15.52
C ILE A 362 0.68 -7.17 16.59
N THR A 363 0.84 -8.20 17.40
CA THR A 363 1.74 -8.20 18.56
C THR A 363 3.03 -9.01 18.34
N LYS A 364 3.29 -9.42 17.10
CA LYS A 364 4.45 -10.22 16.70
C LYS A 364 5.16 -9.54 15.53
N GLY A 365 6.46 -9.72 15.48
CA GLY A 365 7.32 -9.19 14.44
C GLY A 365 8.22 -8.08 14.95
N GLN A 366 9.22 -7.77 14.16
CA GLN A 366 10.25 -6.80 14.46
C GLN A 366 10.85 -6.30 13.14
N ALA A 367 11.03 -5.00 13.03
CA ALA A 367 11.83 -4.38 11.97
C ALA A 367 12.91 -3.53 12.61
N PHE A 368 14.16 -3.79 12.26
CA PHE A 368 15.32 -3.10 12.86
C PHE A 368 15.31 -3.20 14.39
N LEU A 369 15.15 -2.08 15.10
CA LEU A 369 15.09 -1.98 16.56
C LEU A 369 13.68 -1.72 17.09
N VAL A 370 12.67 -1.78 16.21
CA VAL A 370 11.26 -1.56 16.55
C VAL A 370 10.55 -2.90 16.64
N PHE A 371 9.72 -3.07 17.67
CA PHE A 371 8.99 -4.30 17.94
C PHE A 371 7.49 -4.05 17.89
N ALA A 372 6.75 -5.01 17.33
CA ALA A 372 5.30 -5.03 17.44
C ALA A 372 4.90 -5.24 18.91
N ALA A 373 3.86 -4.55 19.36
CA ALA A 373 3.42 -4.55 20.75
C ALA A 373 1.90 -4.40 20.84
N PRO A 374 1.26 -4.86 21.93
CA PRO A 374 -0.17 -4.68 22.12
C PRO A 374 -0.62 -3.22 22.03
N GLY A 375 -1.76 -3.01 21.40
CA GLY A 375 -2.31 -1.70 21.09
C GLY A 375 -1.58 -1.03 19.92
N TRP A 376 -1.51 0.29 19.94
CA TRP A 376 -0.80 1.01 18.87
C TRP A 376 0.72 0.86 18.96
N ASP A 377 1.39 0.60 17.84
CA ASP A 377 2.86 0.56 17.75
C ASP A 377 3.40 1.15 16.43
N PHE A 378 4.72 1.37 16.37
CA PHE A 378 5.41 1.96 15.22
C PHE A 378 5.63 1.01 14.03
N LEU A 379 5.13 -0.23 14.06
CA LEU A 379 5.20 -1.15 12.92
C LEU A 379 3.85 -1.29 12.24
N THR A 380 2.77 -1.35 13.02
CA THR A 380 1.45 -1.75 12.53
C THR A 380 0.33 -0.80 12.91
N GLY A 381 0.64 0.31 13.60
CA GLY A 381 -0.38 1.25 14.04
C GLY A 381 -1.39 0.58 14.95
N VAL A 382 -2.67 0.77 14.68
CA VAL A 382 -3.78 0.11 15.41
C VAL A 382 -3.96 -1.37 15.03
N GLY A 383 -3.20 -1.87 14.04
CA GLY A 383 -3.32 -3.22 13.51
C GLY A 383 -3.92 -3.29 12.11
N THR A 384 -4.46 -4.46 11.74
CA THR A 384 -5.08 -4.71 10.43
C THR A 384 -6.58 -4.86 10.55
N GLY A 385 -7.35 -4.38 9.55
CA GLY A 385 -8.81 -4.38 9.59
C GLY A 385 -9.42 -5.78 9.59
N VAL A 386 -10.54 -5.96 10.28
CA VAL A 386 -11.38 -7.17 10.29
C VAL A 386 -12.72 -6.86 9.62
N GLY A 387 -12.90 -7.34 8.41
CA GLY A 387 -14.06 -6.99 7.60
C GLY A 387 -14.10 -5.49 7.26
N LEU A 388 -15.29 -4.89 7.35
CA LEU A 388 -15.50 -3.47 7.05
C LEU A 388 -15.85 -2.65 8.30
N LYS A 389 -15.60 -3.14 9.49
CA LYS A 389 -16.10 -2.51 10.72
C LYS A 389 -15.18 -1.42 11.25
N GLY A 390 -13.87 -1.58 11.13
CA GLY A 390 -12.87 -0.66 11.70
C GLY A 390 -12.59 0.57 10.84
N LYS A 391 -13.51 0.96 10.01
CA LYS A 391 -13.33 2.07 9.08
C LYS A 391 -14.57 2.98 9.11
#